data_ed4044cb787d431290613f3b0f6ed4ba
#
_entry.id   ed4044cb787d431290613f3b0f6ed4ba
#
_cell.length_a   1.000
_cell.length_b   1.000
_cell.length_c   1.000
_cell.angle_alpha   90.00
_cell.angle_beta   90.00
_cell.angle_gamma   90.00
#
_symmetry.space_group_name_H-M   'P 1'
#
loop_
_entity.id
_entity.type
_entity.pdbx_description
1 polymer ?
#
loop_
_entity_poly.entity_id
_entity_poly.type
_entity_poly.pdbx_seq_one_letter_code
_entity_poly.pdbx_strand_id
1 'polypeptide(L)'
;MEASLLLWSVVQSSAMPTLFERIISGELPAKIVYEDDRVIAFRDIRPRAPVHILIVPKKVIPTANDIADEDAALIGHMYVVARDLAKQEGVAEKGYRLIINCNEHGGQEVYHLHVHLVGGKPLGPMIS
;
A
#
# COMPACT_ATOMS: atom_id res chain seq x y z
N MET A 1 -8.74 4.24 -25.72
CA MET A 1 -7.54 4.29 -24.90
C MET A 1 -7.10 5.71 -24.58
N GLU A 2 -7.33 6.65 -25.48
CA GLU A 2 -7.09 8.06 -25.17
C GLU A 2 -7.80 8.49 -23.91
N ALA A 3 -9.07 8.15 -23.81
CA ALA A 3 -9.85 8.47 -22.62
C ALA A 3 -9.27 7.83 -21.38
N SER A 4 -8.71 6.64 -21.50
CA SER A 4 -8.06 5.93 -20.38
C SER A 4 -6.82 6.66 -19.91
N LEU A 5 -6.02 7.17 -20.83
CA LEU A 5 -4.81 7.90 -20.50
C LEU A 5 -5.13 9.22 -19.81
N LEU A 6 -6.13 9.93 -20.32
CA LEU A 6 -6.56 11.17 -19.68
C LEU A 6 -7.10 10.91 -18.29
N LEU A 7 -7.88 9.84 -18.16
CA LEU A 7 -8.45 9.48 -16.87
C LEU A 7 -7.36 9.12 -15.88
N TRP A 8 -6.34 8.39 -16.34
CA TRP A 8 -5.21 8.03 -15.50
C TRP A 8 -4.48 9.27 -15.00
N SER A 9 -4.23 10.23 -15.88
CA SER A 9 -3.60 11.49 -15.51
C SER A 9 -4.40 12.25 -14.46
N VAL A 10 -5.71 12.30 -14.62
CA VAL A 10 -6.59 12.98 -13.66
C VAL A 10 -6.62 12.24 -12.34
N VAL A 11 -6.62 10.91 -12.36
CA VAL A 11 -6.60 10.08 -11.15
C VAL A 11 -5.32 10.32 -10.36
N GLN A 12 -4.21 10.63 -11.03
CA GLN A 12 -2.94 10.94 -10.36
C GLN A 12 -2.97 12.30 -9.66
N SER A 13 -3.91 13.16 -10.03
CA SER A 13 -4.04 14.48 -9.42
C SER A 13 -4.96 14.42 -8.22
N SER A 14 -4.99 15.51 -7.44
CA SER A 14 -5.89 15.60 -6.31
C SER A 14 -7.35 15.81 -6.72
N ALA A 15 -7.60 16.01 -8.01
CA ALA A 15 -8.96 16.29 -8.51
C ALA A 15 -9.87 15.06 -8.51
N MET A 16 -9.31 13.86 -8.54
CA MET A 16 -10.10 12.62 -8.53
C MET A 16 -9.54 11.63 -7.51
N PRO A 17 -10.43 10.82 -6.91
CA PRO A 17 -10.00 9.80 -5.96
C PRO A 17 -9.11 8.77 -6.62
N THR A 18 -8.11 8.31 -5.87
CA THR A 18 -7.29 7.19 -6.30
C THR A 18 -8.07 5.89 -6.15
N LEU A 19 -7.55 4.83 -6.74
CA LEU A 19 -8.10 3.49 -6.57
C LEU A 19 -8.23 3.14 -5.08
N PHE A 20 -7.22 3.48 -4.27
CA PHE A 20 -7.24 3.15 -2.85
C PHE A 20 -8.27 3.99 -2.08
N GLU A 21 -8.48 5.23 -2.47
CA GLU A 21 -9.55 6.03 -1.87
C GLU A 21 -10.92 5.39 -2.10
N ARG A 22 -11.12 4.80 -3.27
CA ARG A 22 -12.37 4.12 -3.58
C ARG A 22 -12.55 2.85 -2.76
N ILE A 23 -11.46 2.16 -2.46
CA ILE A 23 -11.49 1.00 -1.57
C ILE A 23 -11.81 1.45 -0.15
N ILE A 24 -11.17 2.53 0.31
CA ILE A 24 -11.39 3.09 1.65
C ILE A 24 -12.86 3.48 1.84
N SER A 25 -13.47 4.07 0.83
CA SER A 25 -14.86 4.51 0.89
C SER A 25 -15.86 3.35 0.76
N GLY A 26 -15.40 2.17 0.37
CA GLY A 26 -16.27 1.03 0.14
C GLY A 26 -16.87 1.01 -1.26
N GLU A 27 -16.51 1.97 -2.12
CA GLU A 27 -17.00 2.01 -3.50
C GLU A 27 -16.51 0.81 -4.31
N LEU A 28 -15.26 0.38 -4.06
CA LEU A 28 -14.68 -0.79 -4.72
C LEU A 28 -14.42 -1.88 -3.69
N PRO A 29 -14.70 -3.15 -4.04
CA PRO A 29 -14.46 -4.26 -3.11
C PRO A 29 -12.97 -4.57 -2.99
N ALA A 30 -12.57 -5.09 -1.83
CA ALA A 30 -11.22 -5.58 -1.58
C ALA A 30 -11.29 -6.62 -0.48
N LYS A 31 -10.26 -7.47 -0.41
CA LYS A 31 -10.16 -8.46 0.66
C LYS A 31 -9.45 -7.81 1.84
N ILE A 32 -10.21 -7.09 2.65
CA ILE A 32 -9.69 -6.34 3.79
C ILE A 32 -9.29 -7.31 4.89
N VAL A 33 -8.07 -7.15 5.41
CA VAL A 33 -7.54 -7.99 6.50
C VAL A 33 -7.37 -7.21 7.79
N TYR A 34 -7.41 -5.88 7.73
CA TYR A 34 -7.31 -5.01 8.91
C TYR A 34 -7.85 -3.63 8.58
N GLU A 35 -8.49 -3.00 9.55
CA GLU A 35 -8.93 -1.62 9.38
C GLU A 35 -9.11 -0.96 10.74
N ASP A 36 -8.61 0.28 10.86
CA ASP A 36 -8.92 1.14 12.00
C ASP A 36 -9.24 2.55 11.47
N ASP A 37 -9.29 3.54 12.34
CA ASP A 37 -9.67 4.90 11.93
C ASP A 37 -8.61 5.59 11.07
N ARG A 38 -7.38 5.08 11.03
CA ARG A 38 -6.27 5.71 10.30
C ARG A 38 -5.71 4.88 9.17
N VAL A 39 -5.85 3.56 9.24
CA VAL A 39 -5.18 2.63 8.31
C VAL A 39 -6.14 1.54 7.86
N ILE A 40 -6.00 1.13 6.61
CA ILE A 40 -6.69 -0.03 6.07
C ILE A 40 -5.64 -0.94 5.42
N ALA A 41 -5.82 -2.25 5.52
CA ALA A 41 -4.93 -3.20 4.87
C ALA A 41 -5.76 -4.23 4.13
N PHE A 42 -5.34 -4.55 2.90
CA PHE A 42 -6.06 -5.51 2.06
C PHE A 42 -5.09 -6.27 1.16
N ARG A 43 -5.53 -7.43 0.68
CA ARG A 43 -4.68 -8.27 -0.14
C ARG A 43 -4.53 -7.69 -1.54
N ASP A 44 -3.31 -7.76 -2.08
CA ASP A 44 -3.04 -7.37 -3.46
C ASP A 44 -3.75 -8.35 -4.39
N ILE A 45 -4.43 -7.84 -5.42
CA ILE A 45 -5.13 -8.69 -6.39
C ILE A 45 -4.17 -9.40 -7.34
N ARG A 46 -2.92 -8.96 -7.38
CA ARG A 46 -1.86 -9.59 -8.19
C ARG A 46 -0.69 -9.95 -7.27
N PRO A 47 -0.88 -10.92 -6.38
CA PRO A 47 0.14 -11.21 -5.37
C PRO A 47 1.43 -11.71 -5.98
N ARG A 48 2.54 -11.20 -5.48
CA ARG A 48 3.89 -11.59 -5.89
C ARG A 48 4.46 -12.68 -4.99
N ALA A 49 3.73 -13.07 -3.96
CA ALA A 49 4.13 -14.09 -3.01
C ALA A 49 2.89 -14.64 -2.33
N PRO A 50 2.99 -15.76 -1.58
CA PRO A 50 1.81 -16.30 -0.87
C PRO A 50 1.14 -15.31 0.05
N VAL A 51 1.92 -14.41 0.66
CA VAL A 51 1.37 -13.29 1.44
C VAL A 51 1.80 -12.02 0.73
N HIS A 52 0.83 -11.22 0.30
CA HIS A 52 1.09 -9.91 -0.30
C HIS A 52 -0.08 -9.00 0.09
N ILE A 53 0.18 -8.15 1.07
CA ILE A 53 -0.82 -7.26 1.66
C ILE A 53 -0.36 -5.81 1.46
N LEU A 54 -1.30 -4.93 1.17
CA LEU A 54 -1.05 -3.49 1.06
C LEU A 54 -1.57 -2.82 2.31
N ILE A 55 -0.73 -2.03 2.96
CA ILE A 55 -1.09 -1.27 4.16
C ILE A 55 -1.16 0.19 3.76
N VAL A 56 -2.32 0.80 3.90
CA VAL A 56 -2.65 2.08 3.30
C VAL A 56 -3.17 3.04 4.36
N PRO A 57 -2.61 4.26 4.46
CA PRO A 57 -3.19 5.25 5.37
C PRO A 57 -4.48 5.79 4.76
N LYS A 58 -5.47 6.06 5.58
CA LYS A 58 -6.72 6.66 5.10
C LYS A 58 -6.53 8.10 4.66
N LYS A 59 -5.55 8.78 5.26
CA LYS A 59 -5.14 10.12 4.80
C LYS A 59 -4.47 9.97 3.44
N VAL A 60 -4.82 10.84 2.50
CA VAL A 60 -4.24 10.81 1.16
C VAL A 60 -2.86 11.46 1.18
N ILE A 61 -1.83 10.65 1.06
CA ILE A 61 -0.43 11.09 0.92
C ILE A 61 0.03 10.46 -0.38
N PRO A 62 0.26 11.24 -1.45
CA PRO A 62 0.54 10.63 -2.76
C PRO A 62 1.81 9.81 -2.80
N THR A 63 2.94 10.33 -2.29
CA THR A 63 4.23 9.65 -2.35
C THR A 63 4.98 9.79 -1.03
N ALA A 64 6.06 9.04 -0.88
CA ALA A 64 6.93 9.16 0.28
C ALA A 64 7.49 10.58 0.42
N ASN A 65 7.68 11.28 -0.69
CA ASN A 65 8.19 12.66 -0.67
C ASN A 65 7.18 13.64 -0.07
N ASP A 66 5.91 13.26 -0.02
CA ASP A 66 4.83 14.11 0.48
C ASP A 66 4.51 13.86 1.95
N ILE A 67 5.25 12.96 2.60
CA ILE A 67 5.08 12.72 4.03
C ILE A 67 5.52 13.98 4.78
N ALA A 68 4.64 14.53 5.61
CA ALA A 68 4.95 15.68 6.44
C ALA A 68 5.48 15.22 7.80
N ASP A 69 6.18 16.11 8.50
CA ASP A 69 6.68 15.80 9.84
C ASP A 69 5.54 15.35 10.77
N GLU A 70 4.38 15.98 10.63
CA GLU A 70 3.20 15.65 11.45
C GLU A 70 2.64 14.27 11.14
N ASP A 71 3.04 13.64 10.04
CA ASP A 71 2.59 12.31 9.68
C ASP A 71 3.43 11.19 10.32
N ALA A 72 4.46 11.54 11.09
CA ALA A 72 5.38 10.55 11.64
C ALA A 72 4.67 9.45 12.45
N ALA A 73 3.69 9.82 13.27
CA ALA A 73 2.95 8.85 14.07
C ALA A 73 2.11 7.92 13.17
N LEU A 74 1.53 8.46 12.12
CA LEU A 74 0.74 7.68 11.16
C LEU A 74 1.63 6.66 10.45
N ILE A 75 2.80 7.09 9.98
CA ILE A 75 3.74 6.19 9.30
C ILE A 75 4.21 5.09 10.26
N GLY A 76 4.55 5.46 11.49
CA GLY A 76 4.93 4.49 12.51
C GLY A 76 3.81 3.48 12.76
N HIS A 77 2.57 3.95 12.79
CA HIS A 77 1.41 3.08 12.99
C HIS A 77 1.26 2.08 11.85
N MET A 78 1.52 2.49 10.61
CA MET A 78 1.48 1.59 9.46
C MET A 78 2.45 0.42 9.64
N TYR A 79 3.64 0.69 10.17
CA TYR A 79 4.64 -0.35 10.42
C TYR A 79 4.25 -1.25 11.59
N VAL A 80 3.61 -0.70 12.61
CA VAL A 80 3.07 -1.51 13.72
C VAL A 80 1.99 -2.46 13.20
N VAL A 81 1.10 -1.97 12.35
CA VAL A 81 0.07 -2.81 11.71
C VAL A 81 0.74 -3.89 10.86
N ALA A 82 1.78 -3.54 10.10
CA ALA A 82 2.50 -4.51 9.28
C ALA A 82 3.12 -5.61 10.14
N ARG A 83 3.72 -5.25 11.27
CA ARG A 83 4.29 -6.21 12.22
C ARG A 83 3.23 -7.20 12.70
N ASP A 84 2.08 -6.69 13.09
CA ASP A 84 1.00 -7.53 13.62
C ASP A 84 0.41 -8.44 12.54
N LEU A 85 0.26 -7.92 11.32
CA LEU A 85 -0.21 -8.71 10.20
C LEU A 85 0.77 -9.81 9.82
N ALA A 86 2.08 -9.53 9.90
CA ALA A 86 3.09 -10.55 9.64
C ALA A 86 2.97 -11.72 10.60
N LYS A 87 2.69 -11.45 11.88
CA LYS A 87 2.44 -12.51 12.86
C LYS A 87 1.17 -13.27 12.50
N GLN A 88 0.09 -12.56 12.22
CA GLN A 88 -1.19 -13.16 11.90
C GLN A 88 -1.10 -14.07 10.68
N GLU A 89 -0.32 -13.66 9.67
CA GLU A 89 -0.16 -14.41 8.43
C GLU A 89 0.89 -15.51 8.53
N GLY A 90 1.57 -15.62 9.66
CA GLY A 90 2.52 -16.70 9.88
C GLY A 90 3.87 -16.50 9.19
N VAL A 91 4.22 -15.27 8.80
CA VAL A 91 5.47 -15.00 8.10
C VAL A 91 6.52 -14.33 8.98
N ALA A 92 6.19 -14.04 10.24
CA ALA A 92 7.09 -13.27 11.10
C ALA A 92 8.43 -13.96 11.36
N GLU A 93 8.43 -15.27 11.67
CA GLU A 93 9.65 -15.96 12.05
C GLU A 93 10.64 -16.15 10.90
N LYS A 94 10.15 -16.62 9.76
CA LYS A 94 11.03 -16.84 8.60
C LYS A 94 11.37 -15.55 7.90
N GLY A 95 10.53 -14.54 8.07
CA GLY A 95 10.82 -13.21 7.55
C GLY A 95 9.93 -12.78 6.40
N TYR A 96 9.91 -11.49 6.20
CA TYR A 96 9.10 -10.85 5.19
C TYR A 96 9.78 -9.57 4.77
N ARG A 97 9.25 -8.93 3.75
CA ARG A 97 9.81 -7.68 3.25
C ARG A 97 8.74 -6.60 3.26
N LEU A 98 9.12 -5.41 3.69
CA LEU A 98 8.26 -4.23 3.64
C LEU A 98 8.82 -3.30 2.59
N ILE A 99 7.99 -2.89 1.64
CA ILE A 99 8.42 -2.09 0.49
C ILE A 99 7.52 -0.88 0.34
N ILE A 100 8.13 0.29 0.18
CA ILE A 100 7.44 1.50 -0.25
C ILE A 100 8.08 1.92 -1.57
N ASN A 101 7.27 2.04 -2.61
CA ASN A 101 7.72 2.55 -3.90
C ASN A 101 7.42 4.04 -3.98
N CYS A 102 8.34 4.82 -4.52
CA CYS A 102 8.16 6.26 -4.66
C CYS A 102 8.45 6.66 -6.09
N ASN A 103 7.46 7.22 -6.75
CA ASN A 103 7.54 7.76 -8.11
C ASN A 103 7.96 6.73 -9.16
N GLU A 104 8.24 7.21 -10.37
CA GLU A 104 8.46 6.35 -11.55
C GLU A 104 9.63 5.38 -11.38
N HIS A 105 10.79 5.88 -10.97
CA HIS A 105 11.97 5.01 -10.81
C HIS A 105 11.80 4.00 -9.68
N GLY A 106 10.94 4.30 -8.72
CA GLY A 106 10.62 3.37 -7.64
C GLY A 106 9.53 2.37 -8.00
N GLY A 107 8.90 2.51 -9.16
CA GLY A 107 7.85 1.61 -9.60
C GLY A 107 6.49 1.85 -8.95
N GLN A 108 6.22 3.07 -8.52
CA GLN A 108 4.94 3.38 -7.89
C GLN A 108 3.83 3.38 -8.94
N GLU A 109 2.80 2.58 -8.72
CA GLU A 109 1.68 2.47 -9.66
C GLU A 109 0.46 3.26 -9.22
N VAL A 110 0.18 3.29 -7.91
CA VAL A 110 -0.95 4.05 -7.38
C VAL A 110 -0.40 5.18 -6.51
N TYR A 111 -0.81 6.41 -6.79
CA TYR A 111 -0.31 7.60 -6.09
C TYR A 111 -1.12 7.88 -4.81
N HIS A 112 -1.10 6.89 -3.97
CA HIS A 112 -1.58 6.90 -2.60
C HIS A 112 -0.59 6.01 -1.84
N LEU A 113 0.19 6.60 -0.96
CA LEU A 113 1.26 5.92 -0.21
C LEU A 113 0.78 4.59 0.34
N HIS A 114 1.58 3.56 0.18
CA HIS A 114 1.26 2.25 0.72
C HIS A 114 2.51 1.43 0.96
N VAL A 115 2.44 0.55 1.95
CA VAL A 115 3.51 -0.38 2.28
C VAL A 115 3.08 -1.76 1.77
N HIS A 116 3.95 -2.39 0.96
CA HIS A 116 3.74 -3.79 0.59
C HIS A 116 4.34 -4.67 1.69
N LEU A 117 3.54 -5.59 2.22
CA LEU A 117 4.01 -6.66 3.10
C LEU A 117 4.05 -7.93 2.26
N VAL A 118 5.26 -8.42 1.99
CA VAL A 118 5.45 -9.57 1.09
C VAL A 118 6.21 -10.65 1.83
N GLY A 119 5.69 -11.89 1.78
CA GLY A 119 6.32 -12.99 2.50
C GLY A 119 5.72 -14.33 2.12
N GLY A 120 6.15 -15.36 2.85
CA GLY A 120 5.64 -16.72 2.65
C GLY A 120 6.54 -17.58 1.76
N LYS A 121 7.63 -17.01 1.25
CA LYS A 121 8.66 -17.73 0.50
C LYS A 121 9.91 -16.86 0.46
N PRO A 122 11.08 -17.45 0.14
CA PRO A 122 12.27 -16.64 -0.10
C PRO A 122 12.02 -15.67 -1.25
N LEU A 123 12.35 -14.41 -1.03
CA LEU A 123 12.05 -13.34 -2.01
C LEU A 123 13.23 -13.00 -2.91
N GLY A 124 14.39 -13.61 -2.66
CA GLY A 124 15.57 -13.36 -3.47
C GLY A 124 16.28 -12.07 -3.09
N PRO A 125 17.16 -11.57 -3.97
CA PRO A 125 17.93 -10.35 -3.70
C PRO A 125 17.02 -9.15 -3.46
N MET A 126 17.55 -8.18 -2.72
CA MET A 126 16.81 -6.96 -2.42
C MET A 126 16.40 -6.23 -3.70
N ILE A 127 17.30 -6.21 -4.67
CA ILE A 127 17.03 -5.64 -5.99
C ILE A 127 17.34 -6.72 -7.01
N SER A 128 16.41 -7.00 -7.89
CA SER A 128 16.55 -8.09 -8.87
C SER A 128 16.58 -7.58 -10.29
#